data_e7b24fa26721660e9f8f66e9ebe20ec1
#
_entry.id   e7b24fa26721660e9f8f66e9ebe20ec1
#
_cell.length_a   1.000
_cell.length_b   1.000
_cell.length_c   1.000
_cell.angle_alpha   90.00
_cell.angle_beta   90.00
_cell.angle_gamma   90.00
#
_symmetry.space_group_name_H-M   'P 1'
#
loop_
_entity.id
_entity.type
_entity.pdbx_description
1 polymer ?
#
loop_
_entity_poly.entity_id
_entity_poly.type
_entity_poly.pdbx_seq_one_letter_code
_entity_poly.pdbx_strand_id
1 'polypeptide(L)'
;ALIVTDRNGLVQYSSPGSVPFGLVSGDRLNSREVEDILTQAAADGGMREREVQLPVNRNSYPSSNGRGLEAGQSRPSNTLYLRVRIGDIGDDLYAIFINDMSEQRRFEAVRRDFVTNVSHELKTPAGAIALLAETVTDAADDPDAVRYFSGRISKESARLTELVHHLIDLQKAQSPQSVIDARRISALDVARAAIAANQTQADSRHVDIRLSVNGQSVPTKVEEPADGEGSLEESGSPATNGPMIKADKEAMQTAVKNLVENAIHYSPEHTTVAVGVGERDGKVTIRVVDQGIGIPAKSLDRIFERFYRVDPARSRETGGSGLGLAITKHCVQENGGRISVWSRTGEGSTFTIELPAAPDEDDDEARSDESTQA
;
A
#
# COMPACT_ATOMS: atom_id res chain seq x y z
N ALA A 1 -28.11 -10.91 -4.95
CA ALA A 1 -29.40 -10.33 -5.36
C ALA A 1 -30.29 -11.39 -5.97
N LEU A 2 -31.61 -11.13 -6.03
CA LEU A 2 -32.63 -12.03 -6.58
C LEU A 2 -33.50 -11.25 -7.55
N ILE A 3 -33.78 -11.87 -8.73
CA ILE A 3 -34.79 -11.42 -9.68
C ILE A 3 -35.68 -12.62 -9.98
N VAL A 4 -37.01 -12.42 -10.08
CA VAL A 4 -37.98 -13.41 -10.52
C VAL A 4 -38.57 -12.92 -11.84
N THR A 5 -38.61 -13.79 -12.85
CA THR A 5 -39.07 -13.45 -14.21
C THR A 5 -39.84 -14.59 -14.81
N ASP A 6 -40.67 -14.33 -15.81
CA ASP A 6 -41.24 -15.38 -16.69
C ASP A 6 -40.20 -15.87 -17.72
N ARG A 7 -40.56 -16.86 -18.52
CA ARG A 7 -39.70 -17.42 -19.60
C ARG A 7 -39.29 -16.39 -20.67
N ASN A 8 -40.04 -15.27 -20.79
CA ASN A 8 -39.78 -14.22 -21.78
C ASN A 8 -38.96 -13.04 -21.22
N GLY A 9 -38.49 -13.17 -19.98
CA GLY A 9 -37.69 -12.12 -19.33
C GLY A 9 -38.50 -10.96 -18.75
N LEU A 10 -39.84 -11.11 -18.60
CA LEU A 10 -40.66 -10.12 -17.92
C LEU A 10 -40.49 -10.29 -16.41
N VAL A 11 -40.02 -9.24 -15.74
CA VAL A 11 -39.67 -9.27 -14.33
C VAL A 11 -40.92 -9.11 -13.46
N GLN A 12 -41.18 -10.09 -12.63
CA GLN A 12 -42.27 -10.09 -11.65
C GLN A 12 -41.82 -9.53 -10.29
N TYR A 13 -40.53 -9.76 -9.95
CA TYR A 13 -39.93 -9.28 -8.71
C TYR A 13 -38.44 -9.02 -8.91
N SER A 14 -37.95 -7.95 -8.30
CA SER A 14 -36.52 -7.61 -8.25
C SER A 14 -36.15 -7.12 -6.90
N SER A 15 -35.18 -7.76 -6.24
CA SER A 15 -34.67 -7.31 -4.95
C SER A 15 -33.93 -5.98 -5.09
N PRO A 16 -33.94 -5.08 -4.06
CA PRO A 16 -33.20 -3.80 -4.11
C PRO A 16 -31.70 -3.97 -4.42
N GLY A 17 -31.12 -5.08 -4.00
CA GLY A 17 -29.70 -5.39 -4.27
C GLY A 17 -29.36 -5.73 -5.73
N SER A 18 -30.36 -5.85 -6.64
CA SER A 18 -30.13 -6.08 -8.07
C SER A 18 -29.94 -4.79 -8.88
N VAL A 19 -30.40 -3.65 -8.33
CA VAL A 19 -30.37 -2.34 -8.98
C VAL A 19 -28.95 -1.93 -9.42
N PRO A 20 -27.90 -2.11 -8.58
CA PRO A 20 -26.54 -1.75 -8.96
C PRO A 20 -26.01 -2.48 -10.19
N PHE A 21 -26.53 -3.66 -10.49
CA PHE A 21 -26.04 -4.46 -11.62
C PHE A 21 -26.65 -4.04 -12.97
N GLY A 22 -27.71 -3.22 -12.95
CA GLY A 22 -28.35 -2.73 -14.17
C GLY A 22 -28.96 -3.84 -15.06
N LEU A 23 -29.28 -5.00 -14.45
CA LEU A 23 -29.82 -6.17 -15.14
C LEU A 23 -31.30 -6.06 -15.48
N VAL A 24 -31.99 -5.08 -14.93
CA VAL A 24 -33.40 -4.81 -15.15
C VAL A 24 -33.59 -3.40 -15.66
N SER A 25 -34.37 -3.23 -16.72
CA SER A 25 -34.77 -1.92 -17.26
C SER A 25 -36.31 -1.93 -17.45
N GLY A 26 -36.99 -1.07 -16.65
CA GLY A 26 -38.46 -1.15 -16.56
C GLY A 26 -38.89 -2.48 -15.93
N ASP A 27 -39.68 -3.22 -16.65
CA ASP A 27 -40.22 -4.53 -16.26
C ASP A 27 -39.53 -5.72 -16.97
N ARG A 28 -38.35 -5.50 -17.63
CA ARG A 28 -37.67 -6.54 -18.40
C ARG A 28 -36.23 -6.70 -18.03
N LEU A 29 -35.68 -7.89 -18.25
CA LEU A 29 -34.25 -8.13 -18.22
C LEU A 29 -33.57 -7.28 -19.29
N ASN A 30 -32.39 -6.70 -18.91
CA ASN A 30 -31.60 -5.80 -19.75
C ASN A 30 -30.19 -6.37 -20.00
N SER A 31 -30.04 -7.67 -20.05
CA SER A 31 -28.75 -8.31 -20.35
C SER A 31 -29.00 -9.52 -21.26
N ARG A 32 -28.48 -9.43 -22.47
CA ARG A 32 -28.57 -10.53 -23.44
C ARG A 32 -27.94 -11.81 -22.93
N GLU A 33 -26.85 -11.71 -22.19
CA GLU A 33 -26.15 -12.86 -21.62
C GLU A 33 -27.01 -13.56 -20.56
N VAL A 34 -27.78 -12.81 -19.75
CA VAL A 34 -28.68 -13.36 -18.75
C VAL A 34 -29.94 -13.96 -19.42
N GLU A 35 -30.45 -13.33 -20.48
CA GLU A 35 -31.57 -13.84 -21.28
C GLU A 35 -31.20 -15.15 -21.97
N ASP A 36 -29.98 -15.30 -22.49
CA ASP A 36 -29.48 -16.54 -23.09
C ASP A 36 -29.45 -17.69 -22.06
N ILE A 37 -29.02 -17.39 -20.81
CA ILE A 37 -29.02 -18.39 -19.72
C ILE A 37 -30.47 -18.77 -19.34
N LEU A 38 -31.38 -17.79 -19.27
CA LEU A 38 -32.81 -18.03 -19.00
C LEU A 38 -33.42 -18.91 -20.05
N THR A 39 -33.17 -18.63 -21.33
CA THR A 39 -33.68 -19.44 -22.45
C THR A 39 -33.18 -20.87 -22.37
N GLN A 40 -31.93 -21.10 -22.02
CA GLN A 40 -31.35 -22.44 -21.83
C GLN A 40 -31.97 -23.15 -20.63
N ALA A 41 -32.16 -22.47 -19.50
CA ALA A 41 -32.78 -23.01 -18.31
C ALA A 41 -34.25 -23.40 -18.59
N ALA A 42 -34.96 -22.57 -19.35
CA ALA A 42 -36.37 -22.85 -19.76
C ALA A 42 -36.51 -24.03 -20.74
N ALA A 43 -35.50 -24.24 -21.59
CA ALA A 43 -35.51 -25.37 -22.55
C ALA A 43 -35.21 -26.71 -21.87
N ASP A 44 -34.28 -26.72 -20.90
CA ASP A 44 -33.79 -27.97 -20.30
C ASP A 44 -34.51 -28.33 -18.97
N GLY A 45 -35.32 -27.43 -18.40
CA GLY A 45 -36.05 -27.61 -17.15
C GLY A 45 -35.15 -27.76 -15.92
N GLY A 46 -33.89 -27.31 -15.99
CA GLY A 46 -32.90 -27.46 -14.93
C GLY A 46 -32.29 -26.16 -14.46
N MET A 47 -31.54 -26.21 -13.33
CA MET A 47 -30.77 -25.08 -12.86
C MET A 47 -29.55 -24.86 -13.76
N ARG A 48 -29.34 -23.62 -14.17
CA ARG A 48 -28.16 -23.19 -14.93
C ARG A 48 -27.35 -22.18 -14.15
N GLU A 49 -26.02 -22.34 -14.16
CA GLU A 49 -25.09 -21.42 -13.55
C GLU A 49 -24.03 -21.00 -14.57
N ARG A 50 -23.78 -19.70 -14.66
CA ARG A 50 -22.73 -19.14 -15.53
C ARG A 50 -22.15 -17.87 -14.92
N GLU A 51 -20.88 -17.63 -15.21
CA GLU A 51 -20.24 -16.34 -14.93
C GLU A 51 -20.47 -15.40 -16.13
N VAL A 52 -20.89 -14.17 -15.81
CA VAL A 52 -21.24 -13.12 -16.77
C VAL A 52 -20.36 -11.90 -16.49
N GLN A 53 -19.84 -11.28 -17.53
CA GLN A 53 -19.04 -10.06 -17.45
C GLN A 53 -19.84 -8.89 -18.01
N LEU A 54 -20.17 -7.93 -17.16
CA LEU A 54 -20.94 -6.76 -17.56
C LEU A 54 -20.11 -5.48 -17.43
N PRO A 55 -20.27 -4.52 -18.36
CA PRO A 55 -19.69 -3.19 -18.17
C PRO A 55 -20.38 -2.49 -16.99
N VAL A 56 -19.57 -1.82 -16.14
CA VAL A 56 -20.11 -1.02 -15.04
C VAL A 56 -20.93 0.14 -15.62
N ASN A 57 -22.24 0.14 -15.34
CA ASN A 57 -23.09 1.28 -15.67
C ASN A 57 -22.87 2.40 -14.65
N ARG A 58 -22.14 3.46 -15.05
CA ARG A 58 -21.78 4.60 -14.19
C ARG A 58 -22.99 5.34 -13.62
N ASN A 59 -24.16 5.19 -14.20
CA ASN A 59 -25.37 5.87 -13.72
C ASN A 59 -26.07 5.14 -12.56
N SER A 60 -25.69 3.90 -12.26
CA SER A 60 -26.33 3.09 -11.22
C SER A 60 -25.56 3.07 -9.89
N TYR A 61 -24.31 3.56 -9.88
CA TYR A 61 -23.57 3.74 -8.62
C TYR A 61 -23.72 5.20 -8.16
N PRO A 62 -24.13 5.45 -6.90
CA PRO A 62 -24.09 6.80 -6.38
C PRO A 62 -22.65 7.27 -6.46
N SER A 63 -22.40 8.30 -7.28
CA SER A 63 -21.11 8.99 -7.26
C SER A 63 -20.91 9.50 -5.85
N SER A 64 -19.95 8.92 -5.14
CA SER A 64 -19.47 9.48 -3.88
C SER A 64 -19.07 10.91 -4.17
N ASN A 65 -19.89 11.84 -3.66
CA ASN A 65 -19.74 13.28 -3.83
C ASN A 65 -18.28 13.70 -3.76
N GLY A 66 -17.75 14.25 -4.88
CA GLY A 66 -16.77 15.32 -4.97
C GLY A 66 -15.52 15.33 -4.10
N ARG A 67 -15.25 14.29 -3.30
CA ARG A 67 -13.98 14.11 -2.60
C ARG A 67 -13.04 13.39 -3.55
N GLY A 68 -11.96 14.09 -3.92
CA GLY A 68 -10.92 13.57 -4.79
C GLY A 68 -10.58 12.12 -4.47
N LEU A 69 -10.40 11.31 -5.51
CA LEU A 69 -9.98 9.91 -5.40
C LEU A 69 -8.83 9.83 -4.41
N GLU A 70 -9.03 9.11 -3.32
CA GLU A 70 -7.97 8.88 -2.34
C GLU A 70 -6.80 8.20 -3.05
N ALA A 71 -5.60 8.75 -2.87
CA ALA A 71 -4.40 8.20 -3.48
C ALA A 71 -4.29 6.71 -3.14
N GLY A 72 -4.43 5.86 -4.17
CA GLY A 72 -4.32 4.41 -4.05
C GLY A 72 -5.62 3.60 -4.08
N GLN A 73 -6.78 4.20 -4.32
CA GLN A 73 -7.92 3.43 -4.80
C GLN A 73 -7.68 3.15 -6.29
N SER A 74 -7.43 1.89 -6.62
CA SER A 74 -7.42 1.42 -8.01
C SER A 74 -8.72 1.88 -8.65
N ARG A 75 -8.67 2.50 -9.83
CA ARG A 75 -9.87 2.83 -10.60
C ARG A 75 -10.75 1.60 -10.64
N PRO A 76 -12.04 1.68 -10.26
CA PRO A 76 -12.92 0.54 -10.32
C PRO A 76 -12.82 -0.03 -11.74
N SER A 77 -12.54 -1.34 -11.84
CA SER A 77 -12.53 -2.01 -13.14
C SER A 77 -13.88 -1.72 -13.81
N ASN A 78 -13.84 -1.32 -15.07
CA ASN A 78 -15.08 -0.99 -15.82
C ASN A 78 -15.95 -2.25 -16.08
N THR A 79 -15.66 -3.37 -15.39
CA THR A 79 -16.28 -4.68 -15.60
C THR A 79 -16.69 -5.27 -14.26
N LEU A 80 -17.97 -5.65 -14.18
CA LEU A 80 -18.55 -6.46 -13.11
C LEU A 80 -18.41 -7.93 -13.48
N TYR A 81 -18.03 -8.75 -12.52
CA TYR A 81 -18.00 -10.21 -12.65
C TYR A 81 -19.13 -10.77 -11.78
N LEU A 82 -20.19 -11.25 -12.43
CA LEU A 82 -21.37 -11.77 -11.75
C LEU A 82 -21.46 -13.27 -11.96
N ARG A 83 -21.75 -14.01 -10.90
CA ARG A 83 -22.18 -15.40 -10.99
C ARG A 83 -23.71 -15.42 -10.98
N VAL A 84 -24.28 -15.80 -12.10
CA VAL A 84 -25.72 -15.85 -12.31
C VAL A 84 -26.15 -17.31 -12.28
N ARG A 85 -27.14 -17.62 -11.43
CA ARG A 85 -27.75 -18.93 -11.30
C ARG A 85 -29.25 -18.78 -11.55
N ILE A 86 -29.78 -19.51 -12.52
CA ILE A 86 -31.20 -19.47 -12.92
C ILE A 86 -31.82 -20.86 -12.74
N GLY A 87 -32.97 -20.92 -12.09
CA GLY A 87 -33.71 -22.14 -11.87
C GLY A 87 -35.22 -21.91 -11.98
N ASP A 88 -35.93 -22.93 -12.45
CA ASP A 88 -37.39 -22.99 -12.47
C ASP A 88 -37.93 -23.08 -11.04
N ILE A 89 -38.94 -22.27 -10.72
CA ILE A 89 -39.60 -22.24 -9.41
C ILE A 89 -41.10 -22.62 -9.51
N GLY A 90 -41.54 -23.07 -10.68
CA GLY A 90 -42.93 -23.42 -10.98
C GLY A 90 -43.72 -22.25 -11.56
N ASP A 91 -44.93 -22.55 -12.06
CA ASP A 91 -45.86 -21.58 -12.65
C ASP A 91 -45.27 -20.73 -13.79
N ASP A 92 -44.38 -21.30 -14.59
CA ASP A 92 -43.62 -20.63 -15.68
C ASP A 92 -42.74 -19.47 -15.19
N LEU A 93 -42.35 -19.51 -13.92
CA LEU A 93 -41.47 -18.51 -13.27
C LEU A 93 -40.07 -19.06 -13.02
N TYR A 94 -39.10 -18.18 -13.14
CA TYR A 94 -37.66 -18.47 -12.98
C TYR A 94 -37.04 -17.53 -11.94
N ALA A 95 -36.33 -18.11 -10.98
CA ALA A 95 -35.54 -17.36 -10.02
C ALA A 95 -34.11 -17.18 -10.54
N ILE A 96 -33.64 -15.93 -10.58
CA ILE A 96 -32.31 -15.54 -10.99
C ILE A 96 -31.54 -15.05 -9.74
N PHE A 97 -30.62 -15.88 -9.28
CA PHE A 97 -29.69 -15.50 -8.18
C PHE A 97 -28.44 -14.90 -8.78
N ILE A 98 -28.07 -13.72 -8.27
CA ILE A 98 -26.91 -12.96 -8.71
C ILE A 98 -25.96 -12.77 -7.53
N ASN A 99 -24.73 -13.23 -7.70
CA ASN A 99 -23.64 -13.03 -6.76
C ASN A 99 -22.53 -12.22 -7.43
N ASP A 100 -22.15 -11.12 -6.79
CA ASP A 100 -21.03 -10.29 -7.25
C ASP A 100 -19.71 -10.96 -6.85
N MET A 101 -18.93 -11.33 -7.83
CA MET A 101 -17.62 -11.95 -7.69
C MET A 101 -16.46 -10.97 -7.98
N SER A 102 -16.78 -9.69 -8.19
CA SER A 102 -15.80 -8.70 -8.68
C SER A 102 -14.67 -8.50 -7.68
N GLU A 103 -14.97 -8.41 -6.38
CA GLU A 103 -13.93 -8.29 -5.33
C GLU A 103 -13.08 -9.55 -5.24
N GLN A 104 -13.70 -10.73 -5.25
CA GLN A 104 -12.99 -12.01 -5.21
C GLN A 104 -12.06 -12.15 -6.43
N ARG A 105 -12.55 -11.83 -7.61
CA ARG A 105 -11.76 -11.88 -8.86
C ARG A 105 -10.59 -10.88 -8.84
N ARG A 106 -10.82 -9.68 -8.30
CA ARG A 106 -9.74 -8.70 -8.11
C ARG A 106 -8.68 -9.24 -7.16
N PHE A 107 -9.10 -9.79 -6.03
CA PHE A 107 -8.17 -10.37 -5.06
C PHE A 107 -7.36 -11.52 -5.66
N GLU A 108 -8.00 -12.44 -6.39
CA GLU A 108 -7.32 -13.55 -7.08
C GLU A 108 -6.35 -13.06 -8.16
N ALA A 109 -6.72 -12.04 -8.93
CA ALA A 109 -5.85 -11.42 -9.94
C ALA A 109 -4.61 -10.79 -9.29
N VAL A 110 -4.82 -9.95 -8.26
CA VAL A 110 -3.72 -9.33 -7.51
C VAL A 110 -2.79 -10.37 -6.88
N ARG A 111 -3.36 -11.46 -6.33
CA ARG A 111 -2.58 -12.57 -5.77
C ARG A 111 -1.76 -13.29 -6.84
N ARG A 112 -2.34 -13.55 -8.00
CA ARG A 112 -1.65 -14.21 -9.13
C ARG A 112 -0.51 -13.35 -9.66
N ASP A 113 -0.77 -12.07 -9.88
CA ASP A 113 0.22 -11.10 -10.33
C ASP A 113 1.36 -10.97 -9.31
N PHE A 114 1.04 -10.97 -8.01
CA PHE A 114 2.02 -10.98 -6.94
C PHE A 114 2.96 -12.19 -7.04
N VAL A 115 2.42 -13.42 -7.09
CA VAL A 115 3.24 -14.64 -7.17
C VAL A 115 4.12 -14.65 -8.43
N THR A 116 3.57 -14.20 -9.57
CA THR A 116 4.30 -14.12 -10.83
C THR A 116 5.45 -13.12 -10.73
N ASN A 117 5.20 -11.94 -10.21
CA ASN A 117 6.21 -10.88 -10.07
C ASN A 117 7.29 -11.27 -9.06
N VAL A 118 6.93 -11.86 -7.92
CA VAL A 118 7.90 -12.41 -6.95
C VAL A 118 8.81 -13.42 -7.61
N SER A 119 8.25 -14.36 -8.36
CA SER A 119 9.03 -15.40 -9.06
C SER A 119 10.03 -14.80 -10.05
N HIS A 120 9.61 -13.77 -10.79
CA HIS A 120 10.48 -13.07 -11.74
C HIS A 120 11.59 -12.26 -11.05
N GLU A 121 11.24 -11.51 -9.99
CA GLU A 121 12.20 -10.68 -9.25
C GLU A 121 13.22 -11.51 -8.45
N LEU A 122 12.87 -12.74 -8.01
CA LEU A 122 13.81 -13.68 -7.39
C LEU A 122 14.69 -14.41 -8.41
N LYS A 123 14.13 -14.79 -9.58
CA LYS A 123 14.86 -15.56 -10.59
C LYS A 123 16.01 -14.77 -11.20
N THR A 124 15.85 -13.48 -11.39
CA THR A 124 16.86 -12.63 -12.03
C THR A 124 18.18 -12.56 -11.23
N PRO A 125 18.19 -12.15 -9.93
CA PRO A 125 19.43 -12.12 -9.15
C PRO A 125 20.00 -13.51 -8.90
N ALA A 126 19.15 -14.54 -8.70
CA ALA A 126 19.63 -15.91 -8.55
C ALA A 126 20.36 -16.42 -9.80
N GLY A 127 19.82 -16.15 -11.00
CA GLY A 127 20.48 -16.47 -12.26
C GLY A 127 21.78 -15.69 -12.47
N ALA A 128 21.82 -14.41 -12.09
CA ALA A 128 23.04 -13.61 -12.14
C ALA A 128 24.13 -14.16 -11.20
N ILE A 129 23.77 -14.54 -9.97
CA ILE A 129 24.71 -15.16 -9.01
C ILE A 129 25.28 -16.45 -9.58
N ALA A 130 24.45 -17.34 -10.16
CA ALA A 130 24.90 -18.59 -10.75
C ALA A 130 25.91 -18.35 -11.89
N LEU A 131 25.59 -17.46 -12.83
CA LEU A 131 26.48 -17.13 -13.95
C LEU A 131 27.79 -16.50 -13.48
N LEU A 132 27.73 -15.58 -12.49
CA LEU A 132 28.93 -14.96 -11.92
C LEU A 132 29.81 -15.98 -11.21
N ALA A 133 29.22 -16.98 -10.53
CA ALA A 133 29.94 -18.06 -9.86
C ALA A 133 30.67 -18.98 -10.86
N GLU A 134 30.04 -19.31 -12.00
CA GLU A 134 30.69 -20.00 -13.10
C GLU A 134 31.87 -19.18 -13.64
N THR A 135 31.66 -17.86 -13.85
CA THR A 135 32.73 -16.96 -14.34
C THR A 135 33.90 -16.89 -13.35
N VAL A 136 33.66 -16.89 -12.02
CA VAL A 136 34.73 -16.96 -11.01
C VAL A 136 35.50 -18.24 -11.13
N THR A 137 34.84 -19.36 -11.39
CA THR A 137 35.49 -20.68 -11.56
C THR A 137 36.38 -20.69 -12.80
N ASP A 138 35.92 -20.16 -13.91
CA ASP A 138 36.64 -20.08 -15.17
C ASP A 138 37.84 -19.10 -15.12
N ALA A 139 37.75 -18.08 -14.27
CA ALA A 139 38.79 -17.07 -14.06
C ALA A 139 39.71 -17.37 -12.85
N ALA A 140 39.77 -18.63 -12.40
CA ALA A 140 40.49 -19.02 -11.16
C ALA A 140 41.97 -18.59 -11.13
N ASP A 141 42.61 -18.48 -12.30
CA ASP A 141 44.02 -18.06 -12.46
C ASP A 141 44.21 -16.54 -12.54
N ASP A 142 43.12 -15.76 -12.53
CA ASP A 142 43.13 -14.28 -12.52
C ASP A 142 42.53 -13.73 -11.21
N PRO A 143 43.40 -13.38 -10.21
CA PRO A 143 42.92 -12.89 -8.90
C PRO A 143 42.10 -11.59 -8.96
N ASP A 144 42.34 -10.74 -9.96
CA ASP A 144 41.58 -9.47 -10.08
C ASP A 144 40.20 -9.72 -10.66
N ALA A 145 40.06 -10.62 -11.64
CA ALA A 145 38.79 -11.07 -12.15
C ALA A 145 37.97 -11.78 -11.05
N VAL A 146 38.60 -12.69 -10.30
CA VAL A 146 37.96 -13.36 -9.14
C VAL A 146 37.44 -12.35 -8.14
N ARG A 147 38.24 -11.35 -7.75
CA ARG A 147 37.84 -10.32 -6.80
C ARG A 147 36.67 -9.46 -7.32
N TYR A 148 36.71 -9.09 -8.58
CA TYR A 148 35.66 -8.29 -9.23
C TYR A 148 34.32 -9.05 -9.27
N PHE A 149 34.32 -10.30 -9.77
CA PHE A 149 33.10 -11.08 -9.89
C PHE A 149 32.55 -11.53 -8.54
N SER A 150 33.39 -11.86 -7.56
CA SER A 150 32.96 -12.14 -6.18
C SER A 150 32.30 -10.93 -5.53
N GLY A 151 32.81 -9.73 -5.77
CA GLY A 151 32.17 -8.49 -5.31
C GLY A 151 30.79 -8.28 -5.94
N ARG A 152 30.60 -8.68 -7.20
CA ARG A 152 29.28 -8.63 -7.85
C ARG A 152 28.32 -9.69 -7.30
N ILE A 153 28.78 -10.89 -7.01
CA ILE A 153 27.98 -11.93 -6.33
C ILE A 153 27.48 -11.42 -4.99
N SER A 154 28.35 -10.79 -4.19
CA SER A 154 27.98 -10.24 -2.90
C SER A 154 26.88 -9.17 -3.01
N LYS A 155 26.95 -8.29 -4.01
CA LYS A 155 25.93 -7.27 -4.29
C LYS A 155 24.58 -7.88 -4.67
N GLU A 156 24.57 -8.88 -5.57
CA GLU A 156 23.31 -9.54 -5.95
C GLU A 156 22.71 -10.38 -4.82
N SER A 157 23.55 -10.99 -3.96
CA SER A 157 23.11 -11.69 -2.76
C SER A 157 22.48 -10.75 -1.75
N ALA A 158 23.08 -9.58 -1.49
CA ALA A 158 22.50 -8.56 -0.61
C ALA A 158 21.13 -8.07 -1.13
N ARG A 159 21.02 -7.84 -2.44
CA ARG A 159 19.77 -7.45 -3.09
C ARG A 159 18.69 -8.54 -2.97
N LEU A 160 19.05 -9.82 -3.11
CA LEU A 160 18.12 -10.93 -2.93
C LEU A 160 17.62 -11.00 -1.48
N THR A 161 18.51 -10.81 -0.51
CA THR A 161 18.17 -10.78 0.92
C THR A 161 17.20 -9.63 1.22
N GLU A 162 17.44 -8.45 0.70
CA GLU A 162 16.55 -7.29 0.84
C GLU A 162 15.16 -7.56 0.26
N LEU A 163 15.09 -8.16 -0.94
CA LEU A 163 13.81 -8.54 -1.54
C LEU A 163 13.04 -9.53 -0.67
N VAL A 164 13.72 -10.52 -0.08
CA VAL A 164 13.10 -11.50 0.83
C VAL A 164 12.57 -10.79 2.09
N HIS A 165 13.32 -9.87 2.68
CA HIS A 165 12.86 -9.08 3.83
C HIS A 165 11.60 -8.28 3.48
N HIS A 166 11.57 -7.58 2.34
CA HIS A 166 10.39 -6.85 1.89
C HIS A 166 9.16 -7.75 1.68
N LEU A 167 9.37 -9.01 1.21
CA LEU A 167 8.29 -9.98 1.08
C LEU A 167 7.75 -10.44 2.44
N ILE A 168 8.63 -10.64 3.42
CA ILE A 168 8.25 -11.01 4.79
C ILE A 168 7.48 -9.85 5.44
N ASP A 169 7.96 -8.62 5.31
CA ASP A 169 7.30 -7.43 5.85
C ASP A 169 5.91 -7.24 5.22
N LEU A 170 5.80 -7.44 3.91
CA LEU A 170 4.51 -7.40 3.23
C LEU A 170 3.56 -8.51 3.70
N GLN A 171 4.07 -9.72 3.97
CA GLN A 171 3.27 -10.84 4.51
C GLN A 171 2.80 -10.58 5.94
N LYS A 172 3.69 -10.10 6.81
CA LYS A 172 3.34 -9.72 8.18
C LYS A 172 2.24 -8.67 8.18
N ALA A 173 2.41 -7.64 7.35
CA ALA A 173 1.45 -6.57 7.21
C ALA A 173 0.05 -7.05 6.72
N GLN A 174 -0.04 -8.14 5.94
CA GLN A 174 -1.31 -8.67 5.39
C GLN A 174 -1.95 -9.79 6.22
N SER A 175 -1.35 -10.18 7.32
CA SER A 175 -1.90 -11.25 8.16
C SER A 175 -3.09 -10.72 8.96
N PRO A 176 -4.31 -11.31 8.81
CA PRO A 176 -5.47 -10.92 9.62
C PRO A 176 -5.28 -11.19 11.11
N GLN A 177 -4.25 -11.95 11.48
CA GLN A 177 -3.86 -12.29 12.85
C GLN A 177 -2.74 -11.42 13.39
N SER A 178 -2.22 -10.47 12.61
CA SER A 178 -1.33 -9.44 13.14
C SER A 178 -2.13 -8.61 14.14
N VAL A 179 -2.00 -8.96 15.42
CA VAL A 179 -2.48 -8.10 16.50
C VAL A 179 -1.68 -6.81 16.38
N ILE A 180 -2.32 -5.74 15.90
CA ILE A 180 -1.70 -4.42 15.83
C ILE A 180 -1.40 -4.04 17.28
N ASP A 181 -0.14 -4.08 17.66
CA ASP A 181 0.32 -3.61 18.97
C ASP A 181 0.37 -2.09 18.96
N ALA A 182 -0.81 -1.48 18.82
CA ALA A 182 -0.94 -0.03 18.76
C ALA A 182 -0.71 0.55 20.14
N ARG A 183 0.46 1.17 20.31
CA ARG A 183 0.86 1.86 21.54
C ARG A 183 0.97 3.36 21.27
N ARG A 184 0.93 4.15 22.34
CA ARG A 184 1.28 5.58 22.27
C ARG A 184 2.77 5.70 22.03
N ILE A 185 3.16 6.24 20.88
CA ILE A 185 4.55 6.38 20.44
C ILE A 185 4.80 7.80 19.93
N SER A 186 6.03 8.27 20.05
CA SER A 186 6.47 9.56 19.52
C SER A 186 6.73 9.45 18.01
N ALA A 187 6.04 10.26 17.21
CA ALA A 187 6.31 10.36 15.77
C ALA A 187 7.72 10.88 15.46
N LEU A 188 8.28 11.68 16.37
CA LEU A 188 9.67 12.15 16.27
C LEU A 188 10.66 10.98 16.42
N ASP A 189 10.43 10.08 17.38
CA ASP A 189 11.30 8.92 17.59
C ASP A 189 11.23 7.94 16.43
N VAL A 190 10.05 7.76 15.83
CA VAL A 190 9.87 7.00 14.59
C VAL A 190 10.73 7.62 13.47
N ALA A 191 10.66 8.94 13.29
CA ALA A 191 11.44 9.64 12.27
C ALA A 191 12.96 9.53 12.54
N ARG A 192 13.41 9.68 13.79
CA ARG A 192 14.83 9.51 14.17
C ARG A 192 15.33 8.10 13.90
N ALA A 193 14.56 7.08 14.27
CA ALA A 193 14.91 5.69 14.01
C ALA A 193 15.05 5.40 12.50
N ALA A 194 14.12 5.91 11.70
CA ALA A 194 14.16 5.79 10.25
C ALA A 194 15.37 6.49 9.61
N ILE A 195 15.73 7.68 10.11
CA ILE A 195 16.91 8.41 9.67
C ILE A 195 18.18 7.64 10.04
N ALA A 196 18.30 7.19 11.30
CA ALA A 196 19.46 6.43 11.77
C ALA A 196 19.69 5.15 10.95
N ALA A 197 18.61 4.44 10.59
CA ALA A 197 18.69 3.24 9.77
C ALA A 197 19.20 3.51 8.34
N ASN A 198 19.04 4.73 7.82
CA ASN A 198 19.43 5.10 6.47
C ASN A 198 20.70 5.97 6.40
N GLN A 199 21.33 6.32 7.56
CA GLN A 199 22.46 7.24 7.61
C GLN A 199 23.65 6.78 6.76
N THR A 200 24.03 5.51 6.88
CA THR A 200 25.16 4.96 6.09
C THR A 200 24.93 5.07 4.59
N GLN A 201 23.67 4.87 4.14
CA GLN A 201 23.32 4.99 2.73
C GLN A 201 23.34 6.45 2.28
N ALA A 202 22.85 7.37 3.12
CA ALA A 202 22.91 8.81 2.85
C ALA A 202 24.36 9.31 2.72
N ASP A 203 25.23 8.91 3.67
CA ASP A 203 26.64 9.25 3.67
C ASP A 203 27.35 8.72 2.40
N SER A 204 27.07 7.46 2.01
CA SER A 204 27.66 6.86 0.81
C SER A 204 27.23 7.54 -0.49
N ARG A 205 26.07 8.21 -0.47
CA ARG A 205 25.51 8.96 -1.62
C ARG A 205 25.69 10.46 -1.52
N HIS A 206 26.40 10.95 -0.49
CA HIS A 206 26.59 12.38 -0.22
C HIS A 206 25.27 13.16 -0.17
N VAL A 207 24.24 12.58 0.48
CA VAL A 207 22.93 13.21 0.68
C VAL A 207 22.79 13.61 2.15
N ASP A 208 22.51 14.89 2.41
CA ASP A 208 22.25 15.37 3.76
C ASP A 208 20.82 15.03 4.20
N ILE A 209 20.64 14.59 5.47
CA ILE A 209 19.31 14.42 6.04
C ILE A 209 19.07 15.46 7.12
N ARG A 210 17.97 16.20 7.02
CA ARG A 210 17.55 17.20 8.01
C ARG A 210 16.23 16.80 8.65
N LEU A 211 16.14 16.97 9.97
CA LEU A 211 14.96 16.70 10.76
C LEU A 211 14.38 18.00 11.31
N SER A 212 13.06 18.13 11.28
CA SER A 212 12.35 19.27 11.85
C SER A 212 11.10 18.84 12.59
N VAL A 213 10.74 19.57 13.66
CA VAL A 213 9.48 19.41 14.40
C VAL A 213 8.75 20.73 14.41
N ASN A 214 7.50 20.75 13.95
CA ASN A 214 6.67 21.95 13.82
C ASN A 214 7.40 23.11 13.11
N GLY A 215 8.27 22.78 12.12
CA GLY A 215 9.05 23.74 11.35
C GLY A 215 10.36 24.18 12.00
N GLN A 216 10.68 23.72 13.20
CA GLN A 216 11.97 23.99 13.86
C GLN A 216 12.94 22.83 13.62
N SER A 217 14.17 23.14 13.21
CA SER A 217 15.21 22.12 13.02
C SER A 217 15.62 21.50 14.34
N VAL A 218 15.70 20.17 14.37
CA VAL A 218 16.12 19.40 15.55
C VAL A 218 17.24 18.43 15.19
N PRO A 219 18.09 18.03 16.17
CA PRO A 219 19.13 17.03 15.93
C PRO A 219 18.55 15.70 15.45
N THR A 220 19.21 15.08 14.49
CA THR A 220 18.87 13.74 13.99
C THR A 220 19.26 12.63 14.96
N LYS A 221 20.25 12.89 15.85
CA LYS A 221 20.68 11.99 16.91
C LYS A 221 20.22 12.52 18.26
N VAL A 222 19.79 11.63 19.14
CA VAL A 222 19.64 11.93 20.57
C VAL A 222 21.05 11.93 21.14
N GLU A 223 21.55 13.07 21.62
CA GLU A 223 22.75 13.09 22.42
C GLU A 223 22.39 12.43 23.76
N GLU A 224 22.99 11.27 24.06
CA GLU A 224 22.96 10.74 25.43
C GLU A 224 23.63 11.79 26.33
N PRO A 225 22.99 12.15 27.46
CA PRO A 225 23.66 13.06 28.41
C PRO A 225 24.97 12.38 28.82
N ALA A 226 26.10 13.08 28.56
CA ALA A 226 27.40 12.67 29.05
C ALA A 226 27.30 12.56 30.57
N ASP A 227 27.74 11.42 31.13
CA ASP A 227 27.81 11.16 32.58
C ASP A 227 28.43 12.35 33.30
N GLY A 228 27.62 13.15 33.95
CA GLY A 228 28.03 14.32 34.71
C GLY A 228 26.89 14.73 35.64
N GLU A 229 27.05 14.43 36.92
CA GLU A 229 26.20 14.90 38.03
C GLU A 229 25.93 16.40 37.91
N GLY A 230 24.67 16.79 37.81
CA GLY A 230 24.33 18.21 37.83
C GLY A 230 22.83 18.48 37.71
N SER A 231 22.18 18.63 38.86
CA SER A 231 20.96 19.41 39.15
C SER A 231 19.73 19.19 38.27
N LEU A 232 18.72 18.61 38.88
CA LEU A 232 17.32 18.68 38.57
C LEU A 232 16.87 20.15 38.41
N GLU A 233 16.88 20.69 37.21
CA GLU A 233 16.01 21.79 36.87
C GLU A 233 15.02 21.30 35.82
N GLU A 234 13.77 21.12 36.26
CA GLU A 234 12.58 21.01 35.45
C GLU A 234 12.42 22.29 34.61
N SER A 235 13.08 22.36 33.48
CA SER A 235 12.68 23.23 32.39
C SER A 235 12.35 22.36 31.20
N GLY A 236 11.09 21.92 31.19
CA GLY A 236 10.48 21.19 30.05
C GLY A 236 10.58 22.03 28.79
N SER A 237 11.66 21.87 28.03
CA SER A 237 11.73 22.35 26.66
C SER A 237 10.76 21.50 25.83
N PRO A 238 9.75 22.07 25.17
CA PRO A 238 8.76 21.33 24.37
C PRO A 238 9.34 20.62 23.14
N ALA A 239 10.65 20.64 22.96
CA ALA A 239 11.36 20.02 21.84
C ALA A 239 11.74 18.55 22.06
N THR A 240 11.57 18.00 23.26
CA THR A 240 12.01 16.63 23.59
C THR A 240 10.92 15.59 23.36
N ASN A 241 9.65 15.96 23.53
CA ASN A 241 8.51 15.07 23.24
C ASN A 241 7.82 15.54 21.95
N GLY A 242 8.13 14.88 20.84
CA GLY A 242 7.43 15.13 19.57
C GLY A 242 5.97 14.71 19.63
N PRO A 243 5.17 15.07 18.61
CA PRO A 243 3.76 14.69 18.51
C PRO A 243 3.54 13.19 18.72
N MET A 244 2.52 12.83 19.51
CA MET A 244 2.22 11.45 19.87
C MET A 244 1.15 10.85 18.96
N ILE A 245 1.35 9.60 18.57
CA ILE A 245 0.39 8.80 17.77
C ILE A 245 0.11 7.48 18.47
N LYS A 246 -1.06 6.91 18.21
CA LYS A 246 -1.40 5.54 18.63
C LYS A 246 -1.21 4.61 17.45
N ALA A 247 -0.09 3.87 17.42
CA ALA A 247 0.29 3.04 16.28
C ALA A 247 1.25 1.91 16.68
N ASP A 248 1.38 0.92 15.80
CA ASP A 248 2.43 -0.08 15.88
C ASP A 248 3.78 0.55 15.52
N LYS A 249 4.72 0.50 16.46
CA LYS A 249 6.02 1.15 16.35
C LYS A 249 6.86 0.60 15.19
N GLU A 250 6.90 -0.73 15.03
CA GLU A 250 7.71 -1.39 13.99
C GLU A 250 7.14 -1.10 12.60
N ALA A 251 5.81 -1.15 12.46
CA ALA A 251 5.13 -0.83 11.21
C ALA A 251 5.38 0.63 10.79
N MET A 252 5.32 1.58 11.73
CA MET A 252 5.56 2.98 11.44
C MET A 252 7.02 3.27 11.14
N GLN A 253 7.96 2.64 11.85
CA GLN A 253 9.38 2.73 11.54
C GLN A 253 9.69 2.20 10.13
N THR A 254 9.11 1.05 9.76
CA THR A 254 9.24 0.48 8.42
C THR A 254 8.69 1.42 7.35
N ALA A 255 7.51 2.02 7.59
CA ALA A 255 6.90 2.96 6.67
C ALA A 255 7.77 4.19 6.41
N VAL A 256 8.26 4.85 7.47
CA VAL A 256 9.08 6.06 7.35
C VAL A 256 10.47 5.72 6.80
N LYS A 257 11.07 4.60 7.23
CA LYS A 257 12.34 4.09 6.69
C LYS A 257 12.28 3.95 5.16
N ASN A 258 11.24 3.31 4.63
CA ASN A 258 11.08 3.12 3.19
C ASN A 258 10.94 4.46 2.44
N LEU A 259 10.29 5.47 3.04
CA LEU A 259 10.19 6.79 2.43
C LEU A 259 11.54 7.51 2.40
N VAL A 260 12.30 7.45 3.51
CA VAL A 260 13.64 8.06 3.60
C VAL A 260 14.60 7.37 2.64
N GLU A 261 14.56 6.04 2.56
CA GLU A 261 15.37 5.25 1.63
C GLU A 261 15.09 5.63 0.16
N ASN A 262 13.82 5.72 -0.23
CA ASN A 262 13.43 6.18 -1.55
C ASN A 262 13.92 7.61 -1.83
N ALA A 263 13.78 8.53 -0.87
CA ALA A 263 14.23 9.90 -0.99
C ALA A 263 15.72 9.99 -1.25
N ILE A 264 16.54 9.25 -0.50
CA ILE A 264 18.00 9.16 -0.71
C ILE A 264 18.33 8.53 -2.07
N HIS A 265 17.58 7.49 -2.42
CA HIS A 265 17.85 6.70 -3.63
C HIS A 265 17.64 7.51 -4.92
N TYR A 266 16.59 8.32 -4.96
CA TYR A 266 16.22 9.09 -6.15
C TYR A 266 16.76 10.52 -6.17
N SER A 267 17.41 10.96 -5.10
CA SER A 267 18.06 12.27 -5.01
C SER A 267 19.46 12.25 -5.65
N PRO A 268 19.86 13.34 -6.33
CA PRO A 268 21.24 13.54 -6.75
C PRO A 268 22.19 13.66 -5.55
N GLU A 269 23.48 13.43 -5.79
CA GLU A 269 24.53 13.72 -4.80
C GLU A 269 24.50 15.22 -4.39
N HIS A 270 24.91 15.50 -3.16
CA HIS A 270 24.98 16.86 -2.60
C HIS A 270 23.63 17.58 -2.48
N THR A 271 22.55 16.82 -2.38
CA THR A 271 21.20 17.34 -2.10
C THR A 271 20.78 17.07 -0.66
N THR A 272 19.63 17.60 -0.27
CA THR A 272 19.07 17.42 1.07
C THR A 272 17.74 16.69 1.02
N VAL A 273 17.60 15.65 1.85
CA VAL A 273 16.33 15.02 2.21
C VAL A 273 15.84 15.64 3.52
N ALA A 274 14.66 16.23 3.52
CA ALA A 274 14.08 16.82 4.71
C ALA A 274 12.97 15.93 5.28
N VAL A 275 13.07 15.58 6.56
CA VAL A 275 12.04 14.87 7.31
C VAL A 275 11.41 15.85 8.30
N GLY A 276 10.12 16.07 8.18
CA GLY A 276 9.37 16.98 9.04
C GLY A 276 8.29 16.25 9.81
N VAL A 277 8.23 16.46 11.11
CA VAL A 277 7.14 15.98 11.97
C VAL A 277 6.35 17.19 12.47
N GLY A 278 5.03 17.12 12.43
CA GLY A 278 4.20 18.21 12.90
C GLY A 278 2.84 17.74 13.36
N GLU A 279 2.23 18.53 14.23
CA GLU A 279 0.86 18.30 14.68
C GLU A 279 0.02 19.53 14.38
N ARG A 280 -1.17 19.29 13.83
CA ARG A 280 -2.15 20.33 13.57
C ARG A 280 -3.56 19.74 13.54
N ASP A 281 -4.50 20.42 14.18
CA ASP A 281 -5.93 20.09 14.16
C ASP A 281 -6.20 18.60 14.55
N GLY A 282 -5.51 18.11 15.61
CA GLY A 282 -5.63 16.72 16.10
C GLY A 282 -5.08 15.66 15.13
N LYS A 283 -4.22 16.05 14.20
CA LYS A 283 -3.53 15.15 13.27
C LYS A 283 -2.03 15.36 13.34
N VAL A 284 -1.32 14.24 13.39
CA VAL A 284 0.14 14.22 13.28
C VAL A 284 0.51 13.92 11.83
N THR A 285 1.45 14.70 11.32
CA THR A 285 1.99 14.54 9.96
C THR A 285 3.47 14.20 10.01
N ILE A 286 3.90 13.21 9.22
CA ILE A 286 5.31 12.93 8.94
C ILE A 286 5.52 13.17 7.45
N ARG A 287 6.39 14.11 7.10
CA ARG A 287 6.71 14.48 5.72
C ARG A 287 8.13 14.11 5.38
N VAL A 288 8.32 13.48 4.23
CA VAL A 288 9.64 13.25 3.64
C VAL A 288 9.69 13.98 2.30
N VAL A 289 10.63 14.93 2.21
CA VAL A 289 10.81 15.79 1.03
C VAL A 289 12.14 15.48 0.41
N ASP A 290 12.16 15.17 -0.87
CA ASP A 290 13.37 14.95 -1.66
C ASP A 290 13.54 16.00 -2.77
N GLN A 291 14.76 16.16 -3.22
CA GLN A 291 15.15 16.98 -4.37
C GLN A 291 15.51 16.10 -5.58
N GLY A 292 14.81 14.97 -5.71
CA GLY A 292 15.09 13.95 -6.70
C GLY A 292 14.52 14.25 -8.08
N ILE A 293 14.53 13.22 -8.91
CA ILE A 293 14.03 13.29 -10.30
C ILE A 293 12.53 13.56 -10.42
N GLY A 294 11.79 13.44 -9.33
CA GLY A 294 10.34 13.54 -9.31
C GLY A 294 9.62 12.39 -10.03
N ILE A 295 8.30 12.40 -9.95
CA ILE A 295 7.43 11.33 -10.44
C ILE A 295 6.50 11.90 -11.52
N PRO A 296 6.43 11.28 -12.72
CA PRO A 296 5.49 11.71 -13.75
C PRO A 296 4.03 11.59 -13.28
N ALA A 297 3.19 12.57 -13.60
CA ALA A 297 1.80 12.65 -13.17
C ALA A 297 0.98 11.37 -13.47
N LYS A 298 1.23 10.73 -14.62
CA LYS A 298 0.58 9.46 -15.00
C LYS A 298 0.89 8.28 -14.09
N SER A 299 1.95 8.38 -13.29
CA SER A 299 2.44 7.31 -12.41
C SER A 299 2.02 7.51 -10.95
N LEU A 300 1.59 8.72 -10.55
CA LEU A 300 1.27 9.05 -9.16
C LEU A 300 0.21 8.15 -8.53
N ASP A 301 -0.81 7.77 -9.29
CA ASP A 301 -1.86 6.86 -8.81
C ASP A 301 -1.36 5.43 -8.62
N ARG A 302 -0.25 5.06 -9.29
CA ARG A 302 0.23 3.69 -9.39
C ARG A 302 1.45 3.39 -8.53
N ILE A 303 2.18 4.39 -8.06
CA ILE A 303 3.44 4.18 -7.30
C ILE A 303 3.25 3.37 -6.01
N PHE A 304 2.03 3.26 -5.51
CA PHE A 304 1.67 2.44 -4.35
C PHE A 304 1.22 1.01 -4.72
N GLU A 305 1.17 0.69 -6.04
CA GLU A 305 0.93 -0.68 -6.51
C GLU A 305 2.18 -1.53 -6.26
N ARG A 306 2.00 -2.81 -5.92
CA ARG A 306 3.11 -3.74 -5.69
C ARG A 306 3.90 -3.95 -6.97
N PHE A 307 5.23 -3.95 -6.89
CA PHE A 307 6.17 -4.12 -8.00
C PHE A 307 6.08 -3.03 -9.08
N TYR A 308 5.30 -1.98 -8.86
CA TYR A 308 5.24 -0.89 -9.80
C TYR A 308 6.52 -0.07 -9.77
N ARG A 309 7.03 0.24 -10.94
CA ARG A 309 8.23 1.06 -11.15
C ARG A 309 7.96 2.02 -12.29
N VAL A 310 8.34 3.28 -12.12
CA VAL A 310 8.21 4.32 -13.16
C VAL A 310 9.09 4.01 -14.36
N ASP A 311 10.34 3.55 -14.11
CA ASP A 311 11.30 3.10 -15.10
C ASP A 311 11.92 1.76 -14.67
N PRO A 312 11.47 0.64 -15.28
CA PRO A 312 11.98 -0.68 -14.94
C PRO A 312 13.46 -0.90 -15.29
N ALA A 313 14.02 -0.18 -16.29
CA ALA A 313 15.40 -0.35 -16.72
C ALA A 313 16.36 0.29 -15.70
N ARG A 314 16.11 1.55 -15.36
CA ARG A 314 16.91 2.30 -14.37
C ARG A 314 16.82 1.69 -12.98
N SER A 315 15.63 1.22 -12.59
CA SER A 315 15.42 0.62 -11.26
C SER A 315 16.12 -0.73 -11.07
N ARG A 316 16.48 -1.44 -12.15
CA ARG A 316 17.32 -2.64 -12.04
C ARG A 316 18.75 -2.34 -11.66
N GLU A 317 19.32 -1.27 -12.17
CA GLU A 317 20.67 -0.81 -11.81
C GLU A 317 20.75 -0.32 -10.37
N THR A 318 19.66 0.26 -9.89
CA THR A 318 19.59 0.90 -8.58
C THR A 318 18.98 0.04 -7.46
N GLY A 319 18.49 -1.17 -7.77
CA GLY A 319 18.14 -2.19 -6.76
C GLY A 319 16.71 -2.15 -6.21
N GLY A 320 15.87 -1.20 -6.55
CA GLY A 320 14.54 -1.08 -5.95
C GLY A 320 13.61 -2.25 -6.27
N SER A 321 12.95 -2.84 -5.26
CA SER A 321 12.02 -3.97 -5.39
C SER A 321 10.62 -3.58 -5.91
N GLY A 322 10.26 -2.29 -5.83
CA GLY A 322 8.90 -1.81 -6.11
C GLY A 322 7.88 -2.23 -5.04
N LEU A 323 8.34 -2.67 -3.88
CA LEU A 323 7.49 -3.07 -2.74
C LEU A 323 7.43 -2.01 -1.64
N GLY A 324 8.47 -1.20 -1.46
CA GLY A 324 8.60 -0.28 -0.32
C GLY A 324 7.41 0.67 -0.15
N LEU A 325 6.94 1.33 -1.23
CA LEU A 325 5.78 2.23 -1.15
C LEU A 325 4.47 1.49 -0.91
N ALA A 326 4.32 0.26 -1.42
CA ALA A 326 3.15 -0.58 -1.15
C ALA A 326 3.11 -1.01 0.32
N ILE A 327 4.26 -1.37 0.91
CA ILE A 327 4.41 -1.67 2.34
C ILE A 327 4.10 -0.42 3.17
N THR A 328 4.69 0.73 2.83
CA THR A 328 4.43 2.00 3.50
C THR A 328 2.95 2.32 3.56
N LYS A 329 2.25 2.25 2.43
CA LYS A 329 0.81 2.50 2.36
C LYS A 329 0.04 1.55 3.28
N HIS A 330 0.36 0.28 3.26
CA HIS A 330 -0.31 -0.72 4.08
C HIS A 330 -0.08 -0.47 5.57
N CYS A 331 1.17 -0.29 6.01
CA CYS A 331 1.50 0.03 7.40
C CYS A 331 0.74 1.28 7.91
N VAL A 332 0.66 2.32 7.08
CA VAL A 332 -0.05 3.55 7.44
C VAL A 332 -1.55 3.31 7.55
N GLN A 333 -2.16 2.59 6.61
CA GLN A 333 -3.60 2.31 6.60
C GLN A 333 -4.05 1.42 7.75
N GLU A 334 -3.30 0.37 8.09
CA GLU A 334 -3.56 -0.50 9.23
C GLU A 334 -3.52 0.27 10.56
N ASN A 335 -2.70 1.31 10.65
CA ASN A 335 -2.65 2.19 11.82
C ASN A 335 -3.65 3.36 11.75
N GLY A 336 -4.68 3.27 10.88
CA GLY A 336 -5.74 4.28 10.76
C GLY A 336 -5.30 5.60 10.13
N GLY A 337 -4.12 5.61 9.50
CA GLY A 337 -3.55 6.77 8.85
C GLY A 337 -3.81 6.83 7.34
N ARG A 338 -3.31 7.89 6.74
CA ARG A 338 -3.35 8.14 5.30
C ARG A 338 -1.98 8.53 4.79
N ILE A 339 -1.61 8.06 3.58
CA ILE A 339 -0.43 8.52 2.87
C ILE A 339 -0.84 9.27 1.60
N SER A 340 -0.15 10.35 1.32
CA SER A 340 -0.30 11.14 0.10
C SER A 340 1.05 11.51 -0.50
N VAL A 341 1.07 11.88 -1.78
CA VAL A 341 2.26 12.30 -2.50
C VAL A 341 1.98 13.53 -3.34
N TRP A 342 2.88 14.48 -3.29
CA TRP A 342 3.02 15.54 -4.26
C TRP A 342 4.37 15.37 -4.96
N SER A 343 4.41 15.41 -6.27
CA SER A 343 5.66 15.32 -7.01
C SER A 343 5.53 15.95 -8.39
N ARG A 344 6.65 16.50 -8.86
CA ARG A 344 6.80 17.03 -10.20
C ARG A 344 8.14 16.61 -10.78
N THR A 345 8.11 16.15 -12.02
CA THR A 345 9.33 15.71 -12.71
C THR A 345 10.37 16.83 -12.74
N GLY A 346 11.57 16.56 -12.22
CA GLY A 346 12.67 17.51 -12.11
C GLY A 346 12.66 18.40 -10.87
N GLU A 347 11.60 18.36 -10.04
CA GLU A 347 11.48 19.19 -8.82
C GLU A 347 11.55 18.37 -7.53
N GLY A 348 11.51 17.03 -7.62
CA GLY A 348 11.51 16.14 -6.48
C GLY A 348 10.11 15.70 -6.07
N SER A 349 10.01 15.12 -4.85
CA SER A 349 8.75 14.61 -4.31
C SER A 349 8.58 14.95 -2.84
N THR A 350 7.33 15.00 -2.41
CA THR A 350 6.92 15.14 -1.01
C THR A 350 5.94 14.04 -0.68
N PHE A 351 6.34 13.11 0.17
CA PHE A 351 5.47 12.10 0.74
C PHE A 351 4.98 12.58 2.10
N THR A 352 3.69 12.46 2.36
CA THR A 352 3.07 12.87 3.63
C THR A 352 2.28 11.72 4.20
N ILE A 353 2.61 11.30 5.42
CA ILE A 353 1.84 10.40 6.25
C ILE A 353 1.03 11.25 7.21
N GLU A 354 -0.26 11.00 7.34
CA GLU A 354 -1.17 11.62 8.29
C GLU A 354 -1.76 10.55 9.19
N LEU A 355 -1.70 10.76 10.51
CA LEU A 355 -2.27 9.89 11.54
C LEU A 355 -3.07 10.73 12.55
N PRO A 356 -4.10 10.17 13.19
CA PRO A 356 -4.74 10.84 14.33
C PRO A 356 -3.70 11.06 15.45
N ALA A 357 -3.73 12.22 16.09
CA ALA A 357 -2.95 12.45 17.30
C ALA A 357 -3.46 11.51 18.41
N ALA A 358 -2.55 10.98 19.20
CA ALA A 358 -2.95 10.22 20.39
C ALA A 358 -3.57 11.20 21.41
N PRO A 359 -4.71 10.85 22.04
CA PRO A 359 -5.26 11.68 23.11
C PRO A 359 -4.28 11.81 24.26
N ASP A 360 -4.33 12.93 24.99
CA ASP A 360 -3.55 13.08 26.21
C ASP A 360 -4.04 12.10 27.29
N GLU A 361 -3.14 11.64 28.17
CA GLU A 361 -3.46 10.62 29.18
C GLU A 361 -4.58 11.07 30.14
N ASP A 362 -4.71 12.38 30.35
CA ASP A 362 -5.76 12.95 31.21
C ASP A 362 -7.19 12.80 30.63
N ASP A 363 -7.36 12.63 29.32
CA ASP A 363 -8.68 12.44 28.69
C ASP A 363 -9.19 10.99 28.76
N ASP A 364 -8.34 9.99 28.93
CA ASP A 364 -8.74 8.57 29.06
C ASP A 364 -9.21 8.24 30.48
N GLU A 365 -8.67 8.89 31.54
CA GLU A 365 -9.20 8.74 32.92
C GLU A 365 -10.59 9.38 33.07
N ALA A 366 -10.84 10.51 32.43
CA ALA A 366 -12.15 11.16 32.47
C ALA A 366 -13.28 10.37 31.81
N ARG A 367 -12.96 9.60 30.74
CA ARG A 367 -13.95 8.76 30.04
C ARG A 367 -14.19 7.41 30.71
N SER A 368 -13.23 6.88 31.47
CA SER A 368 -13.40 5.65 32.25
C SER A 368 -14.33 5.86 33.45
N ASP A 369 -14.35 7.06 34.05
CA ASP A 369 -15.22 7.39 35.17
C ASP A 369 -16.70 7.64 34.78
N GLU A 370 -16.95 8.16 33.56
CA GLU A 370 -18.32 8.31 33.06
C GLU A 370 -18.98 6.97 32.67
N SER A 371 -18.23 5.96 32.27
CA SER A 371 -18.79 4.65 31.93
C SER A 371 -19.08 3.74 33.13
N THR A 372 -18.66 4.14 34.36
CA THR A 372 -18.89 3.37 35.59
C THR A 372 -20.10 3.91 36.37
N GLN A 373 -20.68 5.06 35.97
CA GLN A 373 -21.85 5.67 36.61
C GLN A 373 -23.18 5.57 35.83
N ALA A 374 -23.23 4.79 34.73
CA ALA A 374 -24.45 4.59 33.93
C ALA A 374 -25.07 3.20 34.13
#